data_caf0cdafc808d15dbe5cce5128613a86
#
_entry.id   caf0cdafc808d15dbe5cce5128613a86
#
_cell.length_a   1.000
_cell.length_b   1.000
_cell.length_c   1.000
_cell.angle_alpha   90.00
_cell.angle_beta   90.00
_cell.angle_gamma   90.00
#
_symmetry.space_group_name_H-M   'P 1'
#
loop_
_entity.id
_entity.type
_entity.pdbx_description
1 polymer ?
#
loop_
_entity_poly.entity_id
_entity_poly.type
_entity_poly.pdbx_seq_one_letter_code
_entity_poly.pdbx_strand_id
1 'polypeptide(L)'
;MSGPATPKLLYCRCAYAQVVPQGVKDEVLQRLCDSGASFESVADLCEMAAHRDERLKAFAAGAPIRIAACFPRVVKGLFTQCGAALPEEGAEILNMRAQTAEEIATAMLAE
;
A
#
# COMPACT_ATOMS: atom_id res chain seq x y z
N MET A 1 -17.60 13.58 15.79
CA MET A 1 -16.94 12.99 15.93
C MET A 1 -16.06 12.80 15.76
N SER A 2 -15.63 12.67 15.99
CA SER A 2 -14.80 12.35 15.56
C SER A 2 -13.94 11.46 16.10
N GLY A 3 -13.88 10.34 15.97
CA GLY A 3 -12.85 9.42 16.28
C GLY A 3 -11.68 9.61 15.36
N PRO A 4 -10.58 8.88 15.58
CA PRO A 4 -9.46 8.93 14.65
C PRO A 4 -9.90 8.50 13.26
N ALA A 5 -9.32 9.12 12.25
CA ALA A 5 -9.63 8.80 10.87
C ALA A 5 -9.22 7.34 10.58
N THR A 6 -10.09 6.63 9.89
CA THR A 6 -9.79 5.27 9.45
C THR A 6 -8.71 5.36 8.36
N PRO A 7 -7.59 4.64 8.48
CA PRO A 7 -6.56 4.70 7.46
C PRO A 7 -7.03 4.09 6.15
N LYS A 8 -6.59 4.68 5.05
CA LYS A 8 -6.79 4.09 3.74
C LYS A 8 -5.89 2.88 3.62
N LEU A 9 -6.38 1.82 2.99
CA LEU A 9 -5.60 0.62 2.77
C LEU A 9 -5.34 0.48 1.28
N LEU A 10 -4.06 0.36 0.91
CA LEU A 10 -3.65 0.22 -0.48
C LEU A 10 -2.80 -1.04 -0.62
N TYR A 11 -3.17 -1.91 -1.54
CA TYR A 11 -2.47 -3.14 -1.81
C TYR A 11 -1.90 -3.09 -3.23
N CYS A 12 -0.57 -3.27 -3.35
CA CYS A 12 0.12 -3.30 -4.64
C CYS A 12 0.43 -4.76 -4.99
N ARG A 13 -0.05 -5.23 -6.12
CA ARG A 13 0.18 -6.60 -6.55
C ARG A 13 1.59 -6.84 -7.09
N CYS A 14 2.33 -5.78 -7.41
CA CYS A 14 3.66 -5.87 -8.01
C CYS A 14 3.64 -6.79 -9.23
N ALA A 15 2.63 -6.62 -10.08
CA ALA A 15 2.37 -7.54 -11.17
C ALA A 15 3.50 -7.60 -12.19
N TYR A 16 4.19 -6.50 -12.42
CA TYR A 16 5.25 -6.44 -13.42
C TYR A 16 6.63 -6.69 -12.83
N ALA A 17 6.91 -6.13 -11.67
CA ALA A 17 8.22 -6.29 -11.04
C ALA A 17 8.44 -7.70 -10.49
N GLN A 18 7.40 -8.32 -10.00
CA GLN A 18 7.41 -9.69 -9.47
C GLN A 18 8.50 -9.93 -8.41
N VAL A 19 8.75 -8.92 -7.59
CA VAL A 19 9.78 -9.00 -6.56
C VAL A 19 9.25 -9.52 -5.23
N VAL A 20 7.94 -9.64 -5.09
CA VAL A 20 7.30 -10.16 -3.88
C VAL A 20 6.91 -11.63 -4.11
N PRO A 21 7.19 -12.53 -3.15
CA PRO A 21 6.77 -13.93 -3.31
C PRO A 21 5.27 -14.05 -3.55
N GLN A 22 4.89 -14.85 -4.53
CA GLN A 22 3.49 -15.00 -4.93
C GLN A 22 2.61 -15.45 -3.77
N GLY A 23 3.11 -16.40 -2.96
CA GLY A 23 2.35 -16.88 -1.81
C GLY A 23 2.03 -15.80 -0.81
N VAL A 24 2.97 -14.88 -0.57
CA VAL A 24 2.73 -13.77 0.35
C VAL A 24 1.68 -12.83 -0.22
N LYS A 25 1.79 -12.49 -1.51
CA LYS A 25 0.80 -11.62 -2.17
C LYS A 25 -0.60 -12.19 -2.06
N ASP A 26 -0.73 -13.47 -2.39
CA ASP A 26 -2.03 -14.13 -2.39
C ASP A 26 -2.62 -14.19 -0.99
N GLU A 27 -1.81 -14.50 0.00
CA GLU A 27 -2.29 -14.60 1.37
C GLU A 27 -2.68 -13.23 1.95
N VAL A 28 -1.89 -12.19 1.67
CA VAL A 28 -2.23 -10.83 2.12
C VAL A 28 -3.57 -10.43 1.52
N LEU A 29 -3.73 -10.63 0.22
CA LEU A 29 -4.98 -10.28 -0.45
C LEU A 29 -6.16 -11.04 0.14
N GLN A 30 -5.99 -12.33 0.38
CA GLN A 30 -7.04 -13.18 0.94
C GLN A 30 -7.43 -12.69 2.34
N ARG A 31 -6.45 -12.37 3.17
CA ARG A 31 -6.72 -11.89 4.53
C ARG A 31 -7.43 -10.55 4.53
N LEU A 32 -7.07 -9.65 3.61
CA LEU A 32 -7.75 -8.35 3.50
C LEU A 32 -9.19 -8.55 3.04
N CYS A 33 -9.42 -9.43 2.07
CA CYS A 33 -10.78 -9.73 1.61
C CYS A 33 -11.63 -10.34 2.72
N ASP A 34 -11.05 -11.29 3.46
CA ASP A 34 -11.78 -11.98 4.53
C ASP A 34 -12.13 -11.08 5.70
N SER A 35 -11.34 -10.02 5.91
CA SER A 35 -11.57 -9.10 7.02
C SER A 35 -12.81 -8.22 6.84
N GLY A 36 -13.28 -8.07 5.61
CA GLY A 36 -14.38 -7.17 5.31
C GLY A 36 -13.96 -5.70 5.24
N ALA A 37 -12.68 -5.40 5.43
CA ALA A 37 -12.20 -4.02 5.36
C ALA A 37 -12.20 -3.53 3.92
N SER A 38 -12.46 -2.24 3.74
CA SER A 38 -12.37 -1.61 2.43
C SER A 38 -10.91 -1.31 2.11
N PHE A 39 -10.47 -1.68 0.92
CA PHE A 39 -9.11 -1.38 0.49
C PHE A 39 -9.07 -1.21 -1.02
N GLU A 40 -8.05 -0.48 -1.49
CA GLU A 40 -7.79 -0.32 -2.91
C GLU A 40 -6.70 -1.31 -3.33
N SER A 41 -6.88 -1.93 -4.48
CA SER A 41 -5.89 -2.84 -5.05
C SER A 41 -5.42 -2.29 -6.37
N VAL A 42 -4.10 -2.19 -6.55
CA VAL A 42 -3.52 -1.73 -7.81
C VAL A 42 -2.58 -2.79 -8.35
N ALA A 43 -2.46 -2.86 -9.67
CA ALA A 43 -1.63 -3.87 -10.29
C ALA A 43 -0.15 -3.64 -10.01
N ASP A 44 0.30 -2.40 -10.14
CA ASP A 44 1.71 -2.10 -9.95
C ASP A 44 1.93 -0.60 -9.76
N LEU A 45 2.43 -0.21 -8.59
CA LEU A 45 2.70 1.19 -8.30
C LEU A 45 3.82 1.75 -9.16
N CYS A 46 4.80 0.92 -9.50
CA CYS A 46 5.90 1.37 -10.38
C CYS A 46 5.37 1.78 -11.75
N GLU A 47 4.45 1.01 -12.30
CA GLU A 47 3.86 1.35 -13.58
C GLU A 47 2.99 2.60 -13.48
N MET A 48 2.21 2.72 -12.41
CA MET A 48 1.41 3.92 -12.20
C MET A 48 2.29 5.16 -12.15
N ALA A 49 3.43 5.07 -11.48
CA ALA A 49 4.37 6.18 -11.39
C ALA A 49 4.97 6.50 -12.77
N ALA A 50 5.29 5.47 -13.56
CA ALA A 50 5.84 5.67 -14.89
C ALA A 50 4.87 6.42 -15.79
N HIS A 51 3.57 6.23 -15.62
CA HIS A 51 2.53 6.92 -16.37
C HIS A 51 2.01 8.16 -15.67
N ARG A 52 2.56 8.51 -14.52
CA ARG A 52 2.15 9.67 -13.72
C ARG A 52 0.64 9.64 -13.45
N ASP A 53 0.17 8.49 -13.01
CA ASP A 53 -1.25 8.26 -12.76
C ASP A 53 -1.76 9.20 -11.67
N GLU A 54 -2.84 9.93 -11.97
CA GLU A 54 -3.42 10.89 -11.04
C GLU A 54 -3.90 10.26 -9.74
N ARG A 55 -4.20 8.95 -9.75
CA ARG A 55 -4.64 8.26 -8.54
C ARG A 55 -3.58 8.28 -7.45
N LEU A 56 -2.29 8.40 -7.82
CA LEU A 56 -1.23 8.51 -6.82
C LEU A 56 -1.41 9.74 -5.95
N LYS A 57 -1.84 10.85 -6.54
CA LYS A 57 -2.10 12.07 -5.78
C LYS A 57 -3.26 11.87 -4.82
N ALA A 58 -4.30 11.17 -5.26
CA ALA A 58 -5.45 10.90 -4.41
C ALA A 58 -5.06 10.00 -3.23
N PHE A 59 -4.20 9.01 -3.47
CA PHE A 59 -3.73 8.14 -2.40
C PHE A 59 -2.88 8.91 -1.38
N ALA A 60 -2.06 9.85 -1.84
CA ALA A 60 -1.17 10.62 -0.97
C ALA A 60 -1.92 11.72 -0.21
N ALA A 61 -3.04 12.17 -0.75
CA ALA A 61 -3.81 13.24 -0.14
C ALA A 61 -4.64 12.70 1.02
N GLY A 62 -4.47 13.23 2.16
CA GLY A 62 -5.29 12.81 3.30
C GLY A 62 -4.78 11.54 3.95
N ALA A 63 -3.76 11.68 4.75
CA ALA A 63 -3.33 10.62 5.65
C ALA A 63 -4.45 10.35 6.67
N PRO A 64 -4.44 9.19 7.34
CA PRO A 64 -3.43 8.15 7.24
C PRO A 64 -3.65 7.18 6.09
N ILE A 65 -2.58 6.56 5.65
CA ILE A 65 -2.64 5.52 4.63
C ILE A 65 -1.68 4.39 5.00
N ARG A 66 -2.08 3.16 4.75
CA ARG A 66 -1.24 1.98 4.92
C ARG A 66 -1.12 1.28 3.58
N ILE A 67 0.12 1.02 3.16
CA ILE A 67 0.40 0.47 1.84
C ILE A 67 1.13 -0.85 1.99
N ALA A 68 0.57 -1.92 1.46
CA ALA A 68 1.25 -3.20 1.36
C ALA A 68 1.88 -3.29 -0.02
N ALA A 69 3.20 -3.30 -0.09
CA ALA A 69 3.93 -3.25 -1.36
C ALA A 69 5.31 -3.92 -1.21
N CYS A 70 6.25 -3.50 -2.02
CA CYS A 70 7.62 -4.02 -1.96
C CYS A 70 8.48 -3.13 -1.06
N PHE A 71 9.58 -2.59 -1.57
CA PHE A 71 10.51 -1.80 -0.78
C PHE A 71 9.93 -0.44 -0.39
N PRO A 72 9.84 -0.12 0.91
CA PRO A 72 9.29 1.17 1.34
C PRO A 72 9.99 2.37 0.72
N ARG A 73 11.31 2.34 0.59
CA ARG A 73 12.06 3.45 0.00
C ARG A 73 11.70 3.68 -1.46
N VAL A 74 11.54 2.58 -2.20
CA VAL A 74 11.16 2.66 -3.61
C VAL A 74 9.76 3.25 -3.74
N VAL A 75 8.84 2.78 -2.93
CA VAL A 75 7.46 3.25 -2.97
C VAL A 75 7.38 4.75 -2.65
N LYS A 76 8.08 5.18 -1.60
CA LYS A 76 8.12 6.61 -1.26
C LYS A 76 8.68 7.43 -2.42
N GLY A 77 9.73 6.95 -3.06
CA GLY A 77 10.34 7.63 -4.20
C GLY A 77 9.41 7.75 -5.38
N LEU A 78 8.62 6.71 -5.64
CA LEU A 78 7.65 6.74 -6.74
C LEU A 78 6.62 7.85 -6.55
N PHE A 79 6.07 7.96 -5.34
CA PHE A 79 5.11 9.01 -5.04
C PHE A 79 5.76 10.39 -5.15
N THR A 80 6.97 10.55 -4.63
CA THR A 80 7.68 11.82 -4.69
C THR A 80 7.94 12.26 -6.13
N GLN A 81 8.37 11.34 -6.99
CA GLN A 81 8.65 11.64 -8.39
C GLN A 81 7.43 12.12 -9.15
N CYS A 82 6.25 11.70 -8.73
CA CYS A 82 5.01 12.08 -9.38
C CYS A 82 4.36 13.33 -8.77
N GLY A 83 5.07 14.02 -7.90
CA GLY A 83 4.53 15.19 -7.24
C GLY A 83 3.44 14.87 -6.23
N ALA A 84 3.46 13.64 -5.71
CA ALA A 84 2.45 13.15 -4.79
C ALA A 84 3.11 12.63 -3.52
N ALA A 85 4.10 13.35 -2.99
CA ALA A 85 4.87 12.89 -1.83
C ALA A 85 3.96 12.46 -0.69
N LEU A 86 4.25 11.30 -0.13
CA LEU A 86 3.51 10.79 1.03
C LEU A 86 3.89 11.61 2.27
N PRO A 87 2.93 11.87 3.17
CA PRO A 87 3.25 12.57 4.41
C PRO A 87 4.19 11.72 5.26
N GLU A 88 5.07 12.36 6.01
CA GLU A 88 5.99 11.64 6.89
C GLU A 88 5.24 10.95 8.02
N GLU A 89 4.20 11.58 8.52
CA GLU A 89 3.35 10.98 9.54
C GLU A 89 2.05 10.53 8.90
N GLY A 90 1.57 9.38 9.34
CA GLY A 90 0.32 8.83 8.86
C GLY A 90 0.44 7.98 7.61
N ALA A 91 1.62 7.84 7.05
CA ALA A 91 1.84 6.94 5.92
C ALA A 91 2.74 5.79 6.37
N GLU A 92 2.23 4.57 6.28
CA GLU A 92 2.98 3.39 6.65
C GLU A 92 3.08 2.46 5.45
N ILE A 93 4.28 2.04 5.10
CA ILE A 93 4.51 1.15 3.98
C ILE A 93 5.04 -0.17 4.53
N LEU A 94 4.31 -1.25 4.23
CA LEU A 94 4.64 -2.58 4.70
C LEU A 94 5.32 -3.36 3.59
N ASN A 95 6.44 -3.99 3.91
CA ASN A 95 7.30 -4.64 2.93
C ASN A 95 6.95 -6.12 2.80
N MET A 96 6.22 -6.48 1.75
CA MET A 96 5.81 -7.87 1.51
C MET A 96 6.98 -8.79 1.15
N ARG A 97 8.16 -8.24 0.87
CA ARG A 97 9.33 -9.06 0.61
C ARG A 97 10.00 -9.53 1.91
N ALA A 98 9.87 -8.75 2.96
CA ALA A 98 10.59 -9.01 4.20
C ALA A 98 9.70 -9.50 5.34
N GLN A 99 8.42 -9.18 5.29
CA GLN A 99 7.48 -9.52 6.34
C GLN A 99 6.58 -10.67 5.90
N THR A 100 6.06 -11.41 6.88
CA THR A 100 5.12 -12.50 6.57
C THR A 100 3.75 -11.91 6.22
N ALA A 101 2.93 -12.70 5.54
CA ALA A 101 1.58 -12.27 5.21
C ALA A 101 0.77 -11.96 6.47
N GLU A 102 0.98 -12.73 7.54
CA GLU A 102 0.30 -12.48 8.80
C GLU A 102 0.70 -11.13 9.39
N GLU A 103 2.00 -10.82 9.40
CA GLU A 103 2.49 -9.53 9.89
C GLU A 103 1.92 -8.38 9.09
N ILE A 104 1.91 -8.51 7.75
CA ILE A 104 1.39 -7.47 6.86
C ILE A 104 -0.10 -7.24 7.14
N ALA A 105 -0.89 -8.32 7.14
CA ALA A 105 -2.32 -8.20 7.34
C ALA A 105 -2.65 -7.63 8.72
N THR A 106 -1.93 -8.07 9.76
CA THR A 106 -2.15 -7.56 11.10
C THR A 106 -1.89 -6.06 11.17
N ALA A 107 -0.80 -5.59 10.55
CA ALA A 107 -0.47 -4.17 10.54
C ALA A 107 -1.46 -3.36 9.71
N MET A 108 -1.89 -3.90 8.56
CA MET A 108 -2.87 -3.22 7.70
C MET A 108 -4.20 -3.03 8.40
N LEU A 109 -4.61 -4.02 9.19
CA LEU A 109 -5.93 -4.05 9.80
C LEU A 109 -5.93 -3.56 11.26
N ALA A 110 -4.79 -3.16 11.78
CA ALA A 110 -4.68 -2.69 13.17
C ALA A 110 -5.54 -1.44 13.39
N GLU A 111 -6.15 -1.37 14.55
CA GLU A 111 -6.98 -0.22 14.93
C GLU A 111 -6.22 0.78 15.78
#